data_e4e9b2b9d4ae9e248e528e7e3a15c778
#
_entry.id   e4e9b2b9d4ae9e248e528e7e3a15c778
#
_cell.length_a   1.000
_cell.length_b   1.000
_cell.length_c   1.000
_cell.angle_alpha   90.00
_cell.angle_beta   90.00
_cell.angle_gamma   90.00
#
_symmetry.space_group_name_H-M   'P 1'
#
loop_
_entity.id
_entity.type
_entity.pdbx_description
1 polymer ?
#
loop_
_entity_poly.entity_id
_entity_poly.type
_entity_poly.pdbx_seq_one_letter_code
_entity_poly.pdbx_strand_id
1 'polypeptide(L)'
;NCLISKYNTMLKGFFNVPKAVNEPVKSYAPGSPERAKVAETYKTMWNSQVEVPLYIGSEEIKTGDTKKMSAPHDHQHIVGVYHQADRALVEKAITEALEARKKWAAMAWENRAGIFLKAAELLAGPYRAKINAATMIAQSKTIHQAEIDSACELIDFLRYNVEFMTKIYADQPASTSDMWNRVEYRPLEGFVYAITPFNFTAIAGNLPSSAALMGNVVVWKPAATQVYSANVIMQVFKEAGLPDGVINMVMGDSGMVSDVVLSSPHLAGVHFTGSTGVFNDIWKTIGNNIATYKTYPRIVGETGGKDFIIAHPSANAKQVATGISRGAFEFQGQKCSAASRVYIPQSLWPAVKSNLEADLASMKMGSPEDMSNFITAVISEASFDKLARYIDQAKNDSDAEVIMGGNYDKSKGYFIEPTVILTTNPKYTTMETELFGPVVTIYIYEDAKWSETLKLVDETSEYALTGAVFSQCRYAVEEATVALQNAAGNFYINDKPTGAVVGMQPFGGARGSGTNDKAGSAQNLLRWASVRTIKETFVTPEDYKYPFLG
;
A
#
# COMPACT_ATOMS: atom_id res chain seq x y z
N ASN A 1 -27.25 -21.45 9.64
CA ASN A 1 -26.74 -22.73 10.17
C ASN A 1 -26.35 -23.64 9.01
N CYS A 2 -25.17 -23.38 8.42
CA CYS A 2 -24.58 -24.32 7.51
C CYS A 2 -24.00 -25.46 8.38
N LEU A 3 -24.63 -26.63 8.35
CA LEU A 3 -24.17 -27.83 9.04
C LEU A 3 -22.78 -28.15 8.49
N ILE A 4 -21.76 -27.90 9.28
CA ILE A 4 -20.38 -28.25 8.96
C ILE A 4 -20.32 -29.78 8.91
N SER A 5 -20.16 -30.31 7.70
CA SER A 5 -19.91 -31.73 7.47
C SER A 5 -18.74 -32.20 8.34
N LYS A 6 -18.92 -33.26 9.10
CA LYS A 6 -17.86 -33.91 9.89
C LYS A 6 -16.75 -34.55 9.02
N TYR A 7 -16.88 -34.49 7.71
CA TYR A 7 -15.92 -35.04 6.77
C TYR A 7 -15.16 -33.88 6.14
N ASN A 8 -13.90 -33.74 6.48
CA ASN A 8 -12.91 -32.94 5.75
C ASN A 8 -12.65 -33.67 4.42
N THR A 9 -13.62 -33.65 3.50
CA THR A 9 -13.44 -34.24 2.17
C THR A 9 -12.61 -33.26 1.35
N MET A 10 -11.29 -33.49 1.31
CA MET A 10 -10.43 -32.84 0.32
C MET A 10 -10.98 -33.14 -1.08
N LEU A 11 -11.17 -32.11 -1.88
CA LEU A 11 -11.45 -32.25 -3.30
C LEU A 11 -10.31 -33.05 -3.95
N LYS A 12 -10.64 -33.86 -4.95
CA LYS A 12 -9.67 -34.75 -5.60
C LYS A 12 -9.31 -34.21 -6.98
N GLY A 13 -8.10 -33.74 -7.12
CA GLY A 13 -7.57 -33.21 -8.39
C GLY A 13 -6.46 -32.20 -8.16
N PHE A 14 -5.74 -31.87 -9.23
CA PHE A 14 -4.84 -30.73 -9.28
C PHE A 14 -5.58 -29.60 -9.99
N PHE A 15 -5.88 -28.53 -9.24
CA PHE A 15 -6.73 -27.46 -9.76
C PHE A 15 -5.90 -26.30 -10.28
N ASN A 16 -6.33 -25.73 -11.40
CA ASN A 16 -5.83 -24.46 -11.91
C ASN A 16 -6.85 -23.37 -11.57
N VAL A 17 -6.39 -22.31 -10.95
CA VAL A 17 -7.21 -21.11 -10.77
C VAL A 17 -7.39 -20.35 -12.07
N PRO A 18 -8.43 -19.51 -12.20
CA PRO A 18 -8.53 -18.60 -13.34
C PRO A 18 -7.25 -17.77 -13.49
N LYS A 19 -6.77 -17.61 -14.72
CA LYS A 19 -5.62 -16.74 -15.00
C LYS A 19 -5.94 -15.31 -14.57
N ALA A 20 -5.06 -14.72 -13.78
CA ALA A 20 -5.22 -13.34 -13.35
C ALA A 20 -5.08 -12.38 -14.54
N VAL A 21 -5.99 -11.42 -14.62
CA VAL A 21 -6.01 -10.35 -15.61
C VAL A 21 -6.29 -9.05 -14.86
N ASN A 22 -5.56 -7.99 -15.22
CA ASN A 22 -5.78 -6.67 -14.63
C ASN A 22 -7.18 -6.16 -14.94
N GLU A 23 -7.81 -5.59 -13.93
CA GLU A 23 -9.13 -4.98 -14.08
C GLU A 23 -9.04 -3.73 -14.97
N PRO A 24 -9.88 -3.63 -16.01
CA PRO A 24 -9.90 -2.46 -16.86
C PRO A 24 -10.24 -1.18 -16.10
N VAL A 25 -9.40 -0.17 -16.23
CA VAL A 25 -9.64 1.15 -15.64
C VAL A 25 -10.76 1.84 -16.40
N LYS A 26 -11.84 2.21 -15.71
CA LYS A 26 -12.94 2.97 -16.30
C LYS A 26 -12.56 4.44 -16.41
N SER A 27 -12.98 5.07 -17.49
CA SER A 27 -12.55 6.44 -17.82
C SER A 27 -13.30 7.52 -17.04
N TYR A 28 -14.54 7.24 -16.63
CA TYR A 28 -15.45 8.22 -16.02
C TYR A 28 -15.60 9.50 -16.86
N ALA A 29 -15.53 9.35 -18.18
CA ALA A 29 -15.68 10.46 -19.12
C ALA A 29 -17.05 11.16 -18.94
N PRO A 30 -17.14 12.46 -19.23
CA PRO A 30 -18.43 13.17 -19.19
C PRO A 30 -19.50 12.44 -20.00
N GLY A 31 -20.68 12.21 -19.37
CA GLY A 31 -21.80 11.49 -19.98
C GLY A 31 -21.73 9.97 -19.88
N SER A 32 -20.67 9.37 -19.35
CA SER A 32 -20.60 7.92 -19.18
C SER A 32 -21.50 7.41 -18.04
N PRO A 33 -22.08 6.19 -18.15
CA PRO A 33 -22.97 5.65 -17.13
C PRO A 33 -22.25 5.38 -15.80
N GLU A 34 -20.97 4.97 -15.84
CA GLU A 34 -20.15 4.79 -14.63
C GLU A 34 -19.92 6.11 -13.87
N ARG A 35 -19.74 7.24 -14.59
CA ARG A 35 -19.65 8.57 -13.98
C ARG A 35 -20.94 8.96 -13.28
N ALA A 36 -22.09 8.77 -13.95
CA ALA A 36 -23.39 9.03 -13.35
C ALA A 36 -23.63 8.16 -12.10
N LYS A 37 -23.28 6.87 -12.17
CA LYS A 37 -23.46 5.93 -11.06
C LYS A 37 -22.61 6.28 -9.85
N VAL A 38 -21.35 6.61 -10.03
CA VAL A 38 -20.48 6.98 -8.90
C VAL A 38 -20.88 8.33 -8.29
N ALA A 39 -21.34 9.30 -9.11
CA ALA A 39 -21.84 10.58 -8.62
C ALA A 39 -23.11 10.42 -7.76
N GLU A 40 -24.06 9.59 -8.21
CA GLU A 40 -25.25 9.23 -7.43
C GLU A 40 -24.87 8.55 -6.10
N THR A 41 -23.95 7.58 -6.17
CA THR A 41 -23.48 6.84 -4.99
C THR A 41 -22.76 7.75 -4.01
N TYR A 42 -21.88 8.63 -4.50
CA TYR A 42 -21.20 9.64 -3.68
C TYR A 42 -22.22 10.51 -2.94
N LYS A 43 -23.20 11.07 -3.65
CA LYS A 43 -24.24 11.92 -3.06
C LYS A 43 -25.06 11.20 -2.00
N THR A 44 -25.42 9.94 -2.25
CA THR A 44 -26.16 9.12 -1.29
C THR A 44 -25.33 8.87 -0.03
N MET A 45 -24.07 8.50 -0.17
CA MET A 45 -23.17 8.25 0.96
C MET A 45 -22.81 9.54 1.71
N TRP A 46 -22.63 10.65 1.00
CA TRP A 46 -22.36 11.96 1.59
C TRP A 46 -23.49 12.44 2.50
N ASN A 47 -24.73 12.18 2.14
CA ASN A 47 -25.92 12.58 2.89
C ASN A 47 -26.37 11.55 3.94
N SER A 48 -25.61 10.49 4.13
CA SER A 48 -25.85 9.47 5.15
C SER A 48 -24.76 9.46 6.20
N GLN A 49 -25.04 8.90 7.37
CA GLN A 49 -24.03 8.68 8.40
C GLN A 49 -23.85 7.18 8.63
N VAL A 50 -22.61 6.76 8.74
CA VAL A 50 -22.24 5.36 8.98
C VAL A 50 -21.74 5.22 10.40
N GLU A 51 -22.20 4.20 11.10
CA GLU A 51 -21.66 3.79 12.39
C GLU A 51 -20.84 2.52 12.19
N VAL A 52 -19.50 2.63 12.30
CA VAL A 52 -18.57 1.52 12.05
C VAL A 52 -18.28 0.79 13.36
N PRO A 53 -18.67 -0.50 13.47
CA PRO A 53 -18.37 -1.31 14.64
C PRO A 53 -16.93 -1.83 14.60
N LEU A 54 -16.47 -2.41 15.71
CA LEU A 54 -15.34 -3.32 15.72
C LEU A 54 -15.80 -4.68 15.16
N TYR A 55 -15.00 -5.31 14.30
CA TYR A 55 -15.27 -6.65 13.80
C TYR A 55 -14.36 -7.64 14.55
N ILE A 56 -14.90 -8.36 15.52
CA ILE A 56 -14.15 -9.28 16.38
C ILE A 56 -14.87 -10.62 16.43
N GLY A 57 -14.26 -11.66 15.86
CA GLY A 57 -14.92 -12.96 15.71
C GLY A 57 -16.20 -12.81 14.90
N SER A 58 -17.30 -13.35 15.41
CA SER A 58 -18.63 -13.23 14.80
C SER A 58 -19.40 -11.95 15.21
N GLU A 59 -18.80 -11.10 16.06
CA GLU A 59 -19.48 -9.95 16.64
C GLU A 59 -19.12 -8.65 15.94
N GLU A 60 -20.12 -7.80 15.74
CA GLU A 60 -20.00 -6.38 15.39
C GLU A 60 -20.19 -5.56 16.69
N ILE A 61 -19.07 -5.17 17.32
CA ILE A 61 -19.09 -4.59 18.65
C ILE A 61 -19.17 -3.07 18.60
N LYS A 62 -20.20 -2.52 19.27
CA LYS A 62 -20.41 -1.09 19.48
C LYS A 62 -20.14 -0.76 20.93
N THR A 63 -19.01 -0.07 21.20
CA THR A 63 -18.55 0.20 22.57
C THR A 63 -19.18 1.44 23.18
N GLY A 64 -19.71 2.35 22.36
CA GLY A 64 -20.14 3.68 22.80
C GLY A 64 -19.00 4.70 22.89
N ASP A 65 -17.74 4.27 23.00
CA ASP A 65 -16.58 5.15 22.81
C ASP A 65 -16.33 5.31 21.31
N THR A 66 -16.65 6.49 20.79
CA THR A 66 -16.66 6.74 19.34
C THR A 66 -15.83 7.94 18.96
N LYS A 67 -15.29 7.89 17.74
CA LYS A 67 -14.70 9.05 17.06
C LYS A 67 -15.45 9.37 15.78
N LYS A 68 -15.52 10.65 15.46
CA LYS A 68 -16.15 11.16 14.25
C LYS A 68 -15.24 10.91 13.04
N MET A 69 -15.87 10.62 11.90
CA MET A 69 -15.23 10.59 10.59
C MET A 69 -15.71 11.80 9.80
N SER A 70 -14.78 12.61 9.29
CA SER A 70 -15.09 13.76 8.45
C SER A 70 -14.34 13.68 7.12
N ALA A 71 -14.87 14.35 6.09
CA ALA A 71 -14.21 14.43 4.80
C ALA A 71 -13.10 15.49 4.83
N PRO A 72 -11.88 15.21 4.34
CA PRO A 72 -10.79 16.19 4.36
C PRO A 72 -11.09 17.48 3.56
N HIS A 73 -11.91 17.40 2.52
CA HIS A 73 -12.31 18.54 1.68
C HIS A 73 -13.50 19.35 2.25
N ASP A 74 -14.11 18.85 3.33
CA ASP A 74 -15.09 19.57 4.17
C ASP A 74 -15.07 18.99 5.58
N HIS A 75 -14.11 19.44 6.38
CA HIS A 75 -13.86 18.85 7.70
C HIS A 75 -14.97 19.14 8.75
N GLN A 76 -15.95 19.99 8.43
CA GLN A 76 -17.15 20.19 9.22
C GLN A 76 -18.23 19.15 8.90
N HIS A 77 -18.15 18.50 7.73
CA HIS A 77 -19.10 17.49 7.34
C HIS A 77 -18.76 16.12 7.93
N ILE A 78 -19.63 15.64 8.82
CA ILE A 78 -19.45 14.35 9.49
C ILE A 78 -20.15 13.26 8.68
N VAL A 79 -19.39 12.27 8.22
CA VAL A 79 -19.89 11.14 7.43
C VAL A 79 -20.20 9.91 8.29
N GLY A 80 -19.94 9.97 9.58
CA GLY A 80 -20.24 8.91 10.52
C GLY A 80 -19.33 8.89 11.74
N VAL A 81 -19.43 7.80 12.48
CA VAL A 81 -18.59 7.53 13.65
C VAL A 81 -18.05 6.11 13.59
N TYR A 82 -16.94 5.86 14.27
CA TYR A 82 -16.43 4.51 14.48
C TYR A 82 -16.17 4.26 15.97
N HIS A 83 -16.36 3.01 16.39
CA HIS A 83 -16.13 2.58 17.76
C HIS A 83 -14.66 2.27 18.01
N GLN A 84 -14.21 2.56 19.24
CA GLN A 84 -12.84 2.30 19.67
C GLN A 84 -12.79 1.09 20.60
N ALA A 85 -11.76 0.26 20.42
CA ALA A 85 -11.43 -0.84 21.31
C ALA A 85 -10.65 -0.33 22.51
N ASP A 86 -10.93 -0.92 23.67
CA ASP A 86 -10.04 -0.94 24.81
C ASP A 86 -9.06 -2.13 24.75
N ARG A 87 -8.19 -2.23 25.75
CA ARG A 87 -7.21 -3.33 25.87
C ARG A 87 -7.88 -4.71 25.84
N ALA A 88 -8.98 -4.88 26.55
CA ALA A 88 -9.67 -6.17 26.65
C ALA A 88 -10.27 -6.61 25.30
N LEU A 89 -10.78 -5.68 24.51
CA LEU A 89 -11.30 -5.97 23.18
C LEU A 89 -10.20 -6.30 22.16
N VAL A 90 -9.03 -5.69 22.28
CA VAL A 90 -7.86 -6.08 21.46
C VAL A 90 -7.40 -7.49 21.82
N GLU A 91 -7.32 -7.83 23.12
CA GLU A 91 -7.02 -9.20 23.58
C GLU A 91 -8.07 -10.21 23.11
N LYS A 92 -9.36 -9.83 23.11
CA LYS A 92 -10.45 -10.62 22.53
C LYS A 92 -10.24 -10.85 21.04
N ALA A 93 -9.86 -9.83 20.28
CA ALA A 93 -9.58 -9.97 18.85
C ALA A 93 -8.46 -10.99 18.56
N ILE A 94 -7.40 -10.98 19.37
CA ILE A 94 -6.34 -11.98 19.27
C ILE A 94 -6.88 -13.38 19.57
N THR A 95 -7.68 -13.52 20.63
CA THR A 95 -8.28 -14.81 21.02
C THR A 95 -9.19 -15.37 19.93
N GLU A 96 -10.07 -14.54 19.37
CA GLU A 96 -10.99 -14.93 18.29
C GLU A 96 -10.21 -15.29 17.01
N ALA A 97 -9.13 -14.56 16.70
CA ALA A 97 -8.25 -14.91 15.58
C ALA A 97 -7.63 -16.30 15.76
N LEU A 98 -7.08 -16.58 16.94
CA LEU A 98 -6.47 -17.89 17.23
C LEU A 98 -7.49 -19.04 17.23
N GLU A 99 -8.73 -18.78 17.63
CA GLU A 99 -9.81 -19.77 17.55
C GLU A 99 -10.18 -20.04 16.08
N ALA A 100 -10.39 -18.99 15.28
CA ALA A 100 -10.67 -19.11 13.85
C ALA A 100 -9.54 -19.85 13.10
N ARG A 101 -8.29 -19.67 13.52
CA ARG A 101 -7.13 -20.32 12.92
C ARG A 101 -7.26 -21.85 12.87
N LYS A 102 -7.87 -22.47 13.87
CA LYS A 102 -8.01 -23.94 13.94
C LYS A 102 -8.72 -24.51 12.71
N LYS A 103 -9.71 -23.79 12.18
CA LYS A 103 -10.47 -24.20 11.00
C LYS A 103 -9.89 -23.60 9.71
N TRP A 104 -9.51 -22.33 9.75
CA TRP A 104 -9.02 -21.61 8.57
C TRP A 104 -7.70 -22.18 8.03
N ALA A 105 -6.73 -22.44 8.91
CA ALA A 105 -5.46 -23.05 8.54
C ALA A 105 -5.59 -24.46 7.94
N ALA A 106 -6.63 -25.20 8.34
CA ALA A 106 -6.93 -26.53 7.83
C ALA A 106 -7.84 -26.51 6.57
N MET A 107 -8.37 -25.37 6.20
CA MET A 107 -9.21 -25.25 5.00
C MET A 107 -8.40 -25.48 3.73
N ALA A 108 -8.95 -26.27 2.80
CA ALA A 108 -8.33 -26.47 1.50
C ALA A 108 -8.09 -25.13 0.79
N TRP A 109 -6.93 -24.99 0.16
CA TRP A 109 -6.50 -23.72 -0.45
C TRP A 109 -7.47 -23.24 -1.52
N GLU A 110 -8.15 -24.16 -2.23
CA GLU A 110 -9.14 -23.86 -3.27
C GLU A 110 -10.34 -23.08 -2.71
N ASN A 111 -10.77 -23.46 -1.51
CA ASN A 111 -11.89 -22.79 -0.84
C ASN A 111 -11.49 -21.37 -0.38
N ARG A 112 -10.26 -21.21 0.13
CA ARG A 112 -9.74 -19.87 0.45
C ARG A 112 -9.62 -19.01 -0.81
N ALA A 113 -9.07 -19.58 -1.89
CA ALA A 113 -8.95 -18.92 -3.19
C ALA A 113 -10.33 -18.46 -3.71
N GLY A 114 -11.34 -19.33 -3.65
CA GLY A 114 -12.71 -19.03 -4.09
C GLY A 114 -13.32 -17.82 -3.37
N ILE A 115 -13.08 -17.65 -2.07
CA ILE A 115 -13.56 -16.51 -1.29
C ILE A 115 -12.94 -15.20 -1.82
N PHE A 116 -11.63 -15.16 -2.01
CA PHE A 116 -10.95 -13.92 -2.46
C PHE A 116 -11.21 -13.61 -3.95
N LEU A 117 -11.36 -14.62 -4.80
CA LEU A 117 -11.82 -14.42 -6.18
C LEU A 117 -13.24 -13.84 -6.22
N LYS A 118 -14.15 -14.34 -5.36
CA LYS A 118 -15.49 -13.76 -5.22
C LYS A 118 -15.45 -12.32 -4.71
N ALA A 119 -14.56 -12.00 -3.75
CA ALA A 119 -14.38 -10.64 -3.28
C ALA A 119 -13.92 -9.70 -4.43
N ALA A 120 -13.02 -10.17 -5.30
CA ALA A 120 -12.62 -9.42 -6.48
C ALA A 120 -13.80 -9.10 -7.41
N GLU A 121 -14.67 -10.07 -7.68
CA GLU A 121 -15.84 -9.88 -8.55
C GLU A 121 -16.91 -8.98 -7.90
N LEU A 122 -17.10 -9.05 -6.58
CA LEU A 122 -17.95 -8.11 -5.85
C LEU A 122 -17.46 -6.66 -5.99
N LEU A 123 -16.14 -6.45 -5.89
CA LEU A 123 -15.53 -5.13 -6.09
C LEU A 123 -15.62 -4.68 -7.56
N ALA A 124 -15.40 -5.57 -8.52
CA ALA A 124 -15.49 -5.23 -9.95
C ALA A 124 -16.91 -4.88 -10.38
N GLY A 125 -17.93 -5.44 -9.71
CA GLY A 125 -19.35 -5.30 -10.00
C GLY A 125 -20.10 -4.42 -8.99
N PRO A 126 -20.89 -5.02 -8.08
CA PRO A 126 -21.87 -4.29 -7.26
C PRO A 126 -21.23 -3.28 -6.29
N TYR A 127 -20.02 -3.51 -5.82
CA TYR A 127 -19.35 -2.64 -4.87
C TYR A 127 -18.47 -1.57 -5.50
N ARG A 128 -18.25 -1.58 -6.81
CA ARG A 128 -17.30 -0.67 -7.48
C ARG A 128 -17.60 0.81 -7.23
N ALA A 129 -18.83 1.24 -7.46
CA ALA A 129 -19.21 2.62 -7.19
C ALA A 129 -19.13 2.97 -5.70
N LYS A 130 -19.47 2.02 -4.82
CA LYS A 130 -19.46 2.22 -3.36
C LYS A 130 -18.04 2.37 -2.81
N ILE A 131 -17.11 1.50 -3.21
CA ILE A 131 -15.73 1.59 -2.73
C ILE A 131 -15.02 2.83 -3.28
N ASN A 132 -15.28 3.21 -4.54
CA ASN A 132 -14.77 4.44 -5.11
C ASN A 132 -15.33 5.67 -4.40
N ALA A 133 -16.64 5.75 -4.19
CA ALA A 133 -17.27 6.86 -3.46
C ALA A 133 -16.76 6.95 -2.01
N ALA A 134 -16.60 5.83 -1.32
CA ALA A 134 -16.03 5.81 0.03
C ALA A 134 -14.60 6.38 0.06
N THR A 135 -13.78 6.04 -0.91
CA THR A 135 -12.39 6.53 -1.05
C THR A 135 -12.36 8.02 -1.42
N MET A 136 -13.26 8.47 -2.30
CA MET A 136 -13.42 9.89 -2.63
C MET A 136 -13.80 10.72 -1.39
N ILE A 137 -14.72 10.24 -0.58
CA ILE A 137 -15.22 10.92 0.62
C ILE A 137 -14.16 10.94 1.72
N ALA A 138 -13.67 9.77 2.11
CA ALA A 138 -12.82 9.63 3.30
C ALA A 138 -11.38 10.10 3.10
N GLN A 139 -10.86 9.95 1.89
CA GLN A 139 -9.45 10.22 1.56
C GLN A 139 -9.29 11.39 0.60
N SER A 140 -10.38 12.04 0.18
CA SER A 140 -10.39 13.12 -0.81
C SER A 140 -9.69 12.73 -2.13
N LYS A 141 -9.87 11.51 -2.60
CA LYS A 141 -9.37 11.11 -3.91
C LYS A 141 -10.31 11.58 -5.02
N THR A 142 -9.75 12.05 -6.13
CA THR A 142 -10.53 12.20 -7.36
C THR A 142 -11.03 10.83 -7.82
N ILE A 143 -12.06 10.80 -8.65
CA ILE A 143 -12.60 9.53 -9.15
C ILE A 143 -11.55 8.70 -9.89
N HIS A 144 -10.65 9.33 -10.64
CA HIS A 144 -9.57 8.60 -11.32
C HIS A 144 -8.62 7.94 -10.32
N GLN A 145 -8.21 8.67 -9.28
CA GLN A 145 -7.34 8.14 -8.23
C GLN A 145 -8.03 7.07 -7.38
N ALA A 146 -9.33 7.20 -7.12
CA ALA A 146 -10.12 6.17 -6.44
C ALA A 146 -10.26 4.91 -7.31
N GLU A 147 -10.55 5.05 -8.60
CA GLU A 147 -10.71 3.94 -9.53
C GLU A 147 -9.44 3.09 -9.66
N ILE A 148 -8.28 3.72 -9.86
CA ILE A 148 -7.01 2.97 -10.00
C ILE A 148 -6.55 2.34 -8.69
N ASP A 149 -6.89 2.90 -7.54
CA ASP A 149 -6.58 2.39 -6.20
C ASP A 149 -7.67 1.42 -5.72
N SER A 150 -8.78 1.97 -5.24
CA SER A 150 -9.77 1.22 -4.45
C SER A 150 -10.53 0.16 -5.24
N ALA A 151 -10.68 0.33 -6.54
CA ALA A 151 -11.25 -0.69 -7.43
C ALA A 151 -10.14 -1.51 -8.08
N CYS A 152 -9.47 -1.00 -9.10
CA CYS A 152 -8.59 -1.80 -9.97
C CYS A 152 -7.44 -2.46 -9.21
N GLU A 153 -6.70 -1.73 -8.41
CA GLU A 153 -5.54 -2.28 -7.69
C GLU A 153 -5.96 -3.33 -6.65
N LEU A 154 -7.03 -3.10 -5.89
CA LEU A 154 -7.51 -4.08 -4.91
C LEU A 154 -8.04 -5.35 -5.60
N ILE A 155 -8.79 -5.21 -6.69
CA ILE A 155 -9.26 -6.34 -7.49
C ILE A 155 -8.07 -7.14 -8.02
N ASP A 156 -7.06 -6.45 -8.54
CA ASP A 156 -5.84 -7.07 -9.09
C ASP A 156 -5.06 -7.80 -7.99
N PHE A 157 -4.88 -7.22 -6.81
CA PHE A 157 -4.28 -7.92 -5.68
C PHE A 157 -5.01 -9.23 -5.36
N LEU A 158 -6.32 -9.21 -5.28
CA LEU A 158 -7.12 -10.39 -4.97
C LEU A 158 -6.99 -11.48 -6.03
N ARG A 159 -6.97 -11.11 -7.31
CA ARG A 159 -6.82 -12.06 -8.43
C ARG A 159 -5.38 -12.60 -8.53
N TYR A 160 -4.39 -11.72 -8.57
CA TYR A 160 -2.99 -12.10 -8.77
C TYR A 160 -2.40 -12.85 -7.58
N ASN A 161 -2.75 -12.48 -6.35
CA ASN A 161 -2.28 -13.22 -5.17
C ASN A 161 -2.76 -14.67 -5.17
N VAL A 162 -3.99 -14.94 -5.63
CA VAL A 162 -4.48 -16.32 -5.80
C VAL A 162 -3.62 -17.09 -6.81
N GLU A 163 -3.28 -16.48 -7.94
CA GLU A 163 -2.40 -17.11 -8.94
C GLU A 163 -0.99 -17.32 -8.38
N PHE A 164 -0.43 -16.35 -7.67
CA PHE A 164 0.90 -16.48 -7.06
C PHE A 164 0.94 -17.55 -5.96
N MET A 165 -0.12 -17.69 -5.16
CA MET A 165 -0.24 -18.77 -4.18
C MET A 165 -0.13 -20.14 -4.84
N THR A 166 -0.79 -20.37 -5.97
CA THR A 166 -0.74 -21.65 -6.67
C THR A 166 0.64 -21.94 -7.25
N LYS A 167 1.35 -20.91 -7.74
CA LYS A 167 2.75 -21.05 -8.18
C LYS A 167 3.68 -21.46 -7.05
N ILE A 168 3.49 -20.86 -5.87
CA ILE A 168 4.25 -21.24 -4.65
C ILE A 168 3.98 -22.71 -4.30
N TYR A 169 2.72 -23.12 -4.25
CA TYR A 169 2.36 -24.50 -3.87
C TYR A 169 2.82 -25.55 -4.88
N ALA A 170 2.99 -25.17 -6.13
CA ALA A 170 3.52 -26.04 -7.18
C ALA A 170 5.04 -26.23 -7.11
N ASP A 171 5.77 -25.39 -6.38
CA ASP A 171 7.22 -25.51 -6.22
C ASP A 171 7.54 -26.64 -5.23
N GLN A 172 8.03 -27.77 -5.76
CA GLN A 172 8.26 -28.99 -5.00
C GLN A 172 9.69 -29.53 -5.23
N PRO A 173 10.31 -30.15 -4.21
CA PRO A 173 11.65 -30.70 -4.31
C PRO A 173 11.69 -31.96 -5.19
N ALA A 174 12.88 -32.32 -5.63
CA ALA A 174 13.11 -33.57 -6.34
C ALA A 174 12.93 -34.79 -5.44
N SER A 175 12.45 -35.89 -6.01
CA SER A 175 12.31 -37.21 -5.39
C SER A 175 13.12 -38.25 -6.17
N THR A 176 13.37 -39.41 -5.53
CA THR A 176 13.98 -40.57 -6.14
C THR A 176 12.98 -41.73 -6.20
N SER A 177 13.32 -42.84 -6.85
CA SER A 177 12.41 -43.97 -6.97
C SER A 177 12.07 -44.65 -5.62
N ASP A 178 12.96 -44.53 -4.64
CA ASP A 178 12.83 -45.10 -3.29
C ASP A 178 12.41 -44.09 -2.21
N MET A 179 12.22 -42.84 -2.63
CA MET A 179 12.00 -41.74 -1.69
C MET A 179 11.10 -40.66 -2.29
N TRP A 180 10.06 -40.30 -1.55
CA TRP A 180 9.18 -39.18 -1.92
C TRP A 180 9.44 -37.97 -1.02
N ASN A 181 9.90 -36.85 -1.61
CA ASN A 181 10.13 -35.61 -0.94
C ASN A 181 9.01 -34.61 -1.30
N ARG A 182 8.53 -33.90 -0.30
CA ARG A 182 7.47 -32.91 -0.42
C ARG A 182 7.78 -31.70 0.43
N VAL A 183 7.33 -30.54 0.03
CA VAL A 183 7.23 -29.36 0.91
C VAL A 183 5.79 -28.95 1.06
N GLU A 184 5.46 -28.52 2.26
CA GLU A 184 4.17 -28.01 2.66
C GLU A 184 4.32 -26.56 3.10
N TYR A 185 3.54 -25.67 2.52
CA TYR A 185 3.54 -24.25 2.83
C TYR A 185 2.47 -23.96 3.87
N ARG A 186 2.82 -24.17 5.15
CA ARG A 186 1.91 -23.98 6.28
C ARG A 186 1.69 -22.50 6.58
N PRO A 187 0.48 -22.09 7.04
CA PRO A 187 0.31 -20.78 7.68
C PRO A 187 1.21 -20.67 8.92
N LEU A 188 1.57 -19.45 9.28
CA LEU A 188 2.39 -19.14 10.45
C LEU A 188 1.69 -19.64 11.73
N GLU A 189 2.47 -20.01 12.74
CA GLU A 189 1.94 -20.51 14.01
C GLU A 189 1.62 -19.36 14.96
N GLY A 190 0.45 -18.74 14.76
CA GLY A 190 -0.02 -17.58 15.50
C GLY A 190 -0.92 -16.73 14.64
N PHE A 191 -0.86 -15.41 14.80
CA PHE A 191 -1.62 -14.44 14.02
C PHE A 191 -0.71 -13.37 13.41
N VAL A 192 -1.20 -12.71 12.38
CA VAL A 192 -0.54 -11.58 11.70
C VAL A 192 -1.19 -10.28 12.12
N TYR A 193 -0.38 -9.29 12.47
CA TYR A 193 -0.82 -7.92 12.73
C TYR A 193 -0.69 -7.10 11.46
N ALA A 194 -1.81 -6.72 10.86
CA ALA A 194 -1.85 -5.84 9.68
C ALA A 194 -2.12 -4.40 10.10
N ILE A 195 -1.20 -3.49 9.78
CA ILE A 195 -1.33 -2.05 10.03
C ILE A 195 -1.33 -1.36 8.67
N THR A 196 -2.43 -0.69 8.35
CA THR A 196 -2.64 -0.18 7.00
C THR A 196 -2.74 1.35 6.95
N PRO A 197 -2.26 1.98 5.85
CA PRO A 197 -2.17 3.42 5.72
C PRO A 197 -3.50 4.03 5.28
N PHE A 198 -3.57 5.37 5.32
CA PHE A 198 -4.75 6.09 4.86
C PHE A 198 -4.81 6.27 3.35
N ASN A 199 -3.68 6.27 2.67
CA ASN A 199 -3.55 6.81 1.32
C ASN A 199 -4.00 5.86 0.20
N PHE A 200 -4.04 4.55 0.46
CA PHE A 200 -4.48 3.55 -0.51
C PHE A 200 -5.45 2.55 0.10
N THR A 201 -6.70 2.58 -0.36
CA THR A 201 -7.72 1.59 -0.02
C THR A 201 -7.30 0.17 -0.45
N ALA A 202 -6.62 0.04 -1.60
CA ALA A 202 -6.08 -1.24 -2.06
C ALA A 202 -5.05 -1.83 -1.10
N ILE A 203 -4.15 -1.02 -0.56
CA ILE A 203 -3.16 -1.47 0.43
C ILE A 203 -3.87 -1.91 1.72
N ALA A 204 -4.87 -1.14 2.16
CA ALA A 204 -5.67 -1.49 3.33
C ALA A 204 -6.39 -2.84 3.18
N GLY A 205 -6.84 -3.18 1.98
CA GLY A 205 -7.42 -4.50 1.68
C GLY A 205 -6.38 -5.59 1.50
N ASN A 206 -5.25 -5.29 0.85
CA ASN A 206 -4.22 -6.28 0.51
C ASN A 206 -3.44 -6.79 1.71
N LEU A 207 -3.06 -5.93 2.66
CA LEU A 207 -2.22 -6.35 3.79
C LEU A 207 -2.88 -7.46 4.62
N PRO A 208 -4.14 -7.33 5.06
CA PRO A 208 -4.82 -8.42 5.76
C PRO A 208 -5.16 -9.60 4.84
N SER A 209 -5.61 -9.36 3.59
CA SER A 209 -6.09 -10.42 2.72
C SER A 209 -4.98 -11.30 2.14
N SER A 210 -3.80 -10.76 1.84
CA SER A 210 -2.66 -11.55 1.36
C SER A 210 -2.17 -12.56 2.41
N ALA A 211 -2.10 -12.14 3.68
CA ALA A 211 -1.77 -13.04 4.78
C ALA A 211 -2.89 -14.09 5.00
N ALA A 212 -4.16 -13.66 4.96
CA ALA A 212 -5.30 -14.57 5.14
C ALA A 212 -5.39 -15.61 4.02
N LEU A 213 -5.14 -15.24 2.76
CA LEU A 213 -5.11 -16.17 1.62
C LEU A 213 -4.15 -17.33 1.84
N MET A 214 -2.99 -17.07 2.45
CA MET A 214 -1.99 -18.10 2.77
C MET A 214 -2.37 -18.95 4.00
N GLY A 215 -3.59 -18.76 4.55
CA GLY A 215 -4.15 -19.53 5.66
C GLY A 215 -3.92 -18.92 7.04
N ASN A 216 -3.37 -17.72 7.12
CA ASN A 216 -3.19 -17.00 8.38
C ASN A 216 -4.49 -16.33 8.86
N VAL A 217 -4.52 -16.01 10.15
CA VAL A 217 -5.54 -15.16 10.77
C VAL A 217 -4.93 -13.81 11.11
N VAL A 218 -5.76 -12.77 11.11
CA VAL A 218 -5.28 -11.39 11.11
C VAL A 218 -6.02 -10.55 12.14
N VAL A 219 -5.26 -9.75 12.89
CA VAL A 219 -5.75 -8.57 13.59
C VAL A 219 -5.37 -7.36 12.73
N TRP A 220 -6.35 -6.66 12.22
CA TRP A 220 -6.19 -5.55 11.30
C TRP A 220 -6.53 -4.23 11.95
N LYS A 221 -5.58 -3.29 11.94
CA LYS A 221 -5.76 -1.92 12.39
C LYS A 221 -5.63 -0.95 11.22
N PRO A 222 -6.75 -0.49 10.64
CA PRO A 222 -6.70 0.56 9.62
C PRO A 222 -6.32 1.92 10.23
N ALA A 223 -5.79 2.81 9.40
CA ALA A 223 -5.60 4.22 9.78
C ALA A 223 -6.94 4.86 10.13
N ALA A 224 -6.98 5.69 11.17
CA ALA A 224 -8.20 6.35 11.63
C ALA A 224 -8.92 7.14 10.52
N THR A 225 -8.17 7.78 9.64
CA THR A 225 -8.68 8.55 8.50
C THR A 225 -9.13 7.69 7.32
N GLN A 226 -8.98 6.35 7.39
CA GLN A 226 -9.36 5.42 6.33
C GLN A 226 -10.44 4.41 6.79
N VAL A 227 -10.92 4.52 8.02
CA VAL A 227 -11.91 3.58 8.60
C VAL A 227 -13.18 3.50 7.74
N TYR A 228 -13.61 4.60 7.15
CA TYR A 228 -14.80 4.65 6.31
C TYR A 228 -14.74 3.70 5.11
N SER A 229 -13.65 3.71 4.34
CA SER A 229 -13.44 2.78 3.22
C SER A 229 -13.04 1.38 3.69
N ALA A 230 -12.33 1.25 4.82
CA ALA A 230 -12.00 -0.04 5.42
C ALA A 230 -13.26 -0.83 5.81
N ASN A 231 -14.30 -0.14 6.30
CA ASN A 231 -15.58 -0.75 6.59
C ASN A 231 -16.23 -1.38 5.34
N VAL A 232 -16.13 -0.72 4.19
CA VAL A 232 -16.64 -1.27 2.92
C VAL A 232 -15.86 -2.53 2.53
N ILE A 233 -14.53 -2.56 2.74
CA ILE A 233 -13.71 -3.75 2.49
C ILE A 233 -14.19 -4.93 3.37
N MET A 234 -14.44 -4.69 4.66
CA MET A 234 -14.96 -5.75 5.55
C MET A 234 -16.32 -6.26 5.10
N GLN A 235 -17.23 -5.38 4.64
CA GLN A 235 -18.51 -5.79 4.06
C GLN A 235 -18.32 -6.70 2.84
N VAL A 236 -17.39 -6.36 1.95
CA VAL A 236 -17.07 -7.18 0.78
C VAL A 236 -16.54 -8.55 1.18
N PHE A 237 -15.62 -8.62 2.14
CA PHE A 237 -15.06 -9.90 2.61
C PHE A 237 -16.12 -10.78 3.27
N LYS A 238 -17.01 -10.20 4.09
CA LYS A 238 -18.13 -10.93 4.69
C LYS A 238 -19.09 -11.47 3.63
N GLU A 239 -19.48 -10.66 2.65
CA GLU A 239 -20.36 -11.09 1.55
C GLU A 239 -19.70 -12.13 0.63
N ALA A 240 -18.38 -12.07 0.48
CA ALA A 240 -17.61 -13.08 -0.23
C ALA A 240 -17.57 -14.43 0.50
N GLY A 241 -17.92 -14.47 1.79
CA GLY A 241 -17.96 -15.68 2.60
C GLY A 241 -16.69 -15.91 3.44
N LEU A 242 -15.91 -14.86 3.71
CA LEU A 242 -14.79 -14.96 4.65
C LEU A 242 -15.33 -15.38 6.02
N PRO A 243 -14.83 -16.48 6.62
CA PRO A 243 -15.30 -16.91 7.93
C PRO A 243 -14.98 -15.90 9.04
N ASP A 244 -15.88 -15.83 10.02
CA ASP A 244 -15.74 -14.98 11.19
C ASP A 244 -14.41 -15.25 11.93
N GLY A 245 -13.75 -14.18 12.37
CA GLY A 245 -12.49 -14.25 13.12
C GLY A 245 -11.23 -14.44 12.27
N VAL A 246 -11.34 -14.69 10.97
CA VAL A 246 -10.15 -14.78 10.07
C VAL A 246 -9.47 -13.42 9.93
N ILE A 247 -10.24 -12.36 9.73
CA ILE A 247 -9.78 -10.97 9.77
C ILE A 247 -10.62 -10.23 10.80
N ASN A 248 -9.96 -9.73 11.86
CA ASN A 248 -10.60 -8.94 12.90
C ASN A 248 -10.15 -7.49 12.75
N MET A 249 -11.08 -6.58 12.51
CA MET A 249 -10.78 -5.16 12.34
C MET A 249 -11.01 -4.41 13.64
N VAL A 250 -9.95 -3.81 14.18
CA VAL A 250 -9.98 -3.06 15.44
C VAL A 250 -9.51 -1.62 15.21
N MET A 251 -10.24 -0.68 15.78
CA MET A 251 -9.87 0.73 15.86
C MET A 251 -9.65 1.09 17.32
N GLY A 252 -8.78 2.04 17.59
CA GLY A 252 -8.47 2.47 18.94
C GLY A 252 -7.19 3.30 19.01
N ASP A 253 -6.77 3.64 20.21
CA ASP A 253 -5.47 4.30 20.41
C ASP A 253 -4.33 3.43 19.85
N SER A 254 -3.53 4.03 18.96
CA SER A 254 -2.51 3.27 18.21
C SER A 254 -1.40 2.71 19.11
N GLY A 255 -1.03 3.45 20.15
CA GLY A 255 -0.03 3.00 21.12
C GLY A 255 -0.54 1.82 21.93
N MET A 256 -1.75 1.92 22.45
CA MET A 256 -2.38 0.85 23.25
C MET A 256 -2.61 -0.41 22.43
N VAL A 257 -3.15 -0.30 21.21
CA VAL A 257 -3.39 -1.47 20.35
C VAL A 257 -2.08 -2.17 20.00
N SER A 258 -1.05 -1.39 19.61
CA SER A 258 0.26 -1.96 19.28
C SER A 258 0.95 -2.59 20.50
N ASP A 259 0.84 -2.00 21.68
CA ASP A 259 1.38 -2.55 22.93
C ASP A 259 0.78 -3.93 23.21
N VAL A 260 -0.53 -4.07 23.15
CA VAL A 260 -1.21 -5.37 23.38
C VAL A 260 -0.79 -6.41 22.34
N VAL A 261 -0.83 -6.01 21.05
CA VAL A 261 -0.56 -6.95 19.95
C VAL A 261 0.89 -7.39 19.91
N LEU A 262 1.83 -6.44 20.02
CA LEU A 262 3.28 -6.73 19.97
C LEU A 262 3.80 -7.44 21.22
N SER A 263 3.08 -7.40 22.34
CA SER A 263 3.41 -8.15 23.55
C SER A 263 2.87 -9.58 23.56
N SER A 264 2.00 -9.93 22.61
CA SER A 264 1.41 -11.26 22.55
C SER A 264 2.43 -12.33 22.17
N PRO A 265 2.58 -13.43 22.94
CA PRO A 265 3.48 -14.53 22.58
C PRO A 265 3.06 -15.24 21.29
N HIS A 266 1.84 -15.04 20.81
CA HIS A 266 1.31 -15.64 19.59
C HIS A 266 1.45 -14.74 18.35
N LEU A 267 2.11 -13.59 18.46
CA LEU A 267 2.42 -12.78 17.28
C LEU A 267 3.35 -13.56 16.35
N ALA A 268 2.90 -13.82 15.13
CA ALA A 268 3.67 -14.58 14.14
C ALA A 268 4.15 -13.71 12.97
N GLY A 269 3.58 -12.54 12.80
CA GLY A 269 4.03 -11.59 11.76
C GLY A 269 3.40 -10.23 11.89
N VAL A 270 4.07 -9.24 11.29
CA VAL A 270 3.58 -7.87 11.13
C VAL A 270 3.63 -7.52 9.65
N HIS A 271 2.50 -7.09 9.11
CA HIS A 271 2.37 -6.57 7.76
C HIS A 271 2.02 -5.08 7.85
N PHE A 272 3.00 -4.24 7.57
CA PHE A 272 2.95 -2.82 7.86
C PHE A 272 3.09 -1.97 6.60
N THR A 273 2.27 -0.93 6.48
CA THR A 273 2.55 0.21 5.61
C THR A 273 2.22 1.49 6.38
N GLY A 274 3.19 2.38 6.48
CA GLY A 274 3.06 3.63 7.23
C GLY A 274 4.39 4.37 7.37
N SER A 275 4.54 5.18 8.43
CA SER A 275 5.75 5.98 8.62
C SER A 275 6.96 5.14 9.05
N THR A 276 8.14 5.52 8.57
CA THR A 276 9.42 4.88 8.91
C THR A 276 9.68 4.88 10.42
N GLY A 277 9.34 5.97 11.12
CA GLY A 277 9.53 6.05 12.57
C GLY A 277 8.73 4.99 13.33
N VAL A 278 7.45 4.82 13.00
CA VAL A 278 6.59 3.79 13.61
C VAL A 278 7.14 2.38 13.28
N PHE A 279 7.57 2.16 12.05
CA PHE A 279 8.14 0.87 11.65
C PHE A 279 9.43 0.52 12.42
N ASN A 280 10.31 1.50 12.62
CA ASN A 280 11.51 1.33 13.43
C ASN A 280 11.17 0.99 14.89
N ASP A 281 10.13 1.59 15.46
CA ASP A 281 9.67 1.29 16.82
C ASP A 281 9.06 -0.12 16.92
N ILE A 282 8.36 -0.59 15.89
CA ILE A 282 7.89 -1.98 15.79
C ILE A 282 9.08 -2.96 15.81
N TRP A 283 10.13 -2.70 15.00
CA TRP A 283 11.34 -3.50 14.98
C TRP A 283 12.01 -3.58 16.37
N LYS A 284 12.18 -2.43 17.04
CA LYS A 284 12.76 -2.36 18.39
C LYS A 284 11.92 -3.15 19.39
N THR A 285 10.58 -2.98 19.35
CA THR A 285 9.67 -3.67 20.26
C THR A 285 9.74 -5.17 20.08
N ILE A 286 9.71 -5.66 18.83
CA ILE A 286 9.83 -7.08 18.54
C ILE A 286 11.21 -7.61 18.97
N GLY A 287 12.28 -6.89 18.69
CA GLY A 287 13.63 -7.25 19.11
C GLY A 287 13.78 -7.38 20.62
N ASN A 288 13.21 -6.44 21.36
CA ASN A 288 13.21 -6.47 22.83
C ASN A 288 12.39 -7.63 23.41
N ASN A 289 11.31 -8.03 22.73
CA ASN A 289 10.42 -9.09 23.16
C ASN A 289 10.76 -10.46 22.52
N ILE A 290 11.86 -10.58 21.82
CA ILE A 290 12.14 -11.74 20.95
C ILE A 290 12.09 -13.09 21.68
N ALA A 291 12.46 -13.13 22.95
CA ALA A 291 12.45 -14.35 23.77
C ALA A 291 11.04 -14.77 24.24
N THR A 292 10.03 -13.92 24.09
CA THR A 292 8.65 -14.20 24.54
C THR A 292 7.79 -14.83 23.47
N TYR A 293 8.15 -14.66 22.19
CA TYR A 293 7.34 -15.16 21.09
C TYR A 293 7.52 -16.66 20.88
N LYS A 294 6.42 -17.34 20.56
CA LYS A 294 6.41 -18.76 20.22
C LYS A 294 7.20 -19.09 18.97
N THR A 295 7.19 -18.19 18.00
CA THR A 295 7.99 -18.24 16.76
C THR A 295 8.61 -16.88 16.49
N TYR A 296 9.69 -16.81 15.71
CA TYR A 296 10.22 -15.51 15.26
C TYR A 296 9.20 -14.81 14.36
N PRO A 297 8.65 -13.65 14.73
CA PRO A 297 7.69 -12.95 13.91
C PRO A 297 8.28 -12.53 12.57
N ARG A 298 7.54 -12.71 11.49
CA ARG A 298 7.88 -12.13 10.19
C ARG A 298 7.59 -10.64 10.23
N ILE A 299 8.52 -9.82 9.75
CA ILE A 299 8.33 -8.37 9.67
C ILE A 299 8.42 -7.98 8.21
N VAL A 300 7.30 -7.51 7.66
CA VAL A 300 7.18 -7.00 6.30
C VAL A 300 6.64 -5.59 6.38
N GLY A 301 7.37 -4.64 5.81
CA GLY A 301 6.99 -3.26 5.86
C GLY A 301 7.33 -2.49 4.61
N GLU A 302 6.43 -1.57 4.28
CA GLU A 302 6.63 -0.50 3.33
C GLU A 302 6.47 0.83 4.05
N THR A 303 7.45 1.71 3.89
CA THR A 303 7.52 2.95 4.65
C THR A 303 7.64 4.15 3.71
N GLY A 304 8.21 5.24 4.19
CA GLY A 304 8.33 6.47 3.43
C GLY A 304 9.17 6.38 2.15
N GLY A 305 9.10 7.43 1.37
CA GLY A 305 9.90 7.64 0.17
C GLY A 305 10.31 9.10 0.02
N LYS A 306 11.39 9.32 -0.70
CA LYS A 306 11.80 10.65 -1.19
C LYS A 306 12.20 10.50 -2.65
N ASP A 307 11.18 10.24 -3.45
CA ASP A 307 11.34 9.71 -4.79
C ASP A 307 11.76 10.79 -5.77
N PHE A 308 12.60 10.40 -6.71
CA PHE A 308 13.25 11.34 -7.61
C PHE A 308 12.76 11.22 -9.05
N ILE A 309 12.85 12.35 -9.76
CA ILE A 309 12.94 12.41 -11.21
C ILE A 309 14.27 13.05 -11.55
N ILE A 310 15.07 12.42 -12.42
CA ILE A 310 16.23 13.02 -13.04
C ILE A 310 16.09 13.02 -14.55
N ALA A 311 16.30 14.18 -15.19
CA ALA A 311 16.29 14.32 -16.64
C ALA A 311 17.74 14.46 -17.17
N HIS A 312 18.07 13.69 -18.22
CA HIS A 312 19.28 13.87 -19.00
C HIS A 312 19.08 15.00 -20.04
N PRO A 313 20.11 15.73 -20.49
CA PRO A 313 19.97 16.77 -21.52
C PRO A 313 19.27 16.35 -22.80
N SER A 314 19.26 15.08 -23.15
CA SER A 314 18.52 14.52 -24.30
C SER A 314 17.03 14.32 -24.08
N ALA A 315 16.51 14.54 -22.87
CA ALA A 315 15.12 14.28 -22.55
C ALA A 315 14.17 15.27 -23.25
N ASN A 316 12.92 14.85 -23.44
CA ASN A 316 11.88 15.73 -23.93
C ASN A 316 11.30 16.57 -22.80
N ALA A 317 11.41 17.88 -22.87
CA ALA A 317 11.01 18.80 -21.81
C ALA A 317 9.52 18.69 -21.44
N LYS A 318 8.63 18.49 -22.42
CA LYS A 318 7.19 18.35 -22.16
C LYS A 318 6.88 17.02 -21.44
N GLN A 319 7.55 15.93 -21.81
CA GLN A 319 7.40 14.64 -21.14
C GLN A 319 7.89 14.71 -19.69
N VAL A 320 9.02 15.38 -19.45
CA VAL A 320 9.56 15.63 -18.11
C VAL A 320 8.56 16.43 -17.26
N ALA A 321 8.06 17.54 -17.80
CA ALA A 321 7.06 18.36 -17.10
C ALA A 321 5.79 17.56 -16.76
N THR A 322 5.28 16.75 -17.70
CA THR A 322 4.12 15.88 -17.45
C THR A 322 4.42 14.83 -16.37
N GLY A 323 5.61 14.25 -16.41
CA GLY A 323 6.06 13.31 -15.37
C GLY A 323 6.11 13.95 -13.97
N ILE A 324 6.53 15.21 -13.88
CA ILE A 324 6.51 16.00 -12.63
C ILE A 324 5.06 16.31 -12.23
N SER A 325 4.25 16.87 -13.13
CA SER A 325 2.87 17.28 -12.84
C SER A 325 2.03 16.11 -12.31
N ARG A 326 2.10 14.95 -12.94
CA ARG A 326 1.42 13.73 -12.49
C ARG A 326 2.10 13.12 -11.26
N GLY A 327 3.42 12.94 -11.30
CA GLY A 327 4.16 12.26 -10.25
C GLY A 327 4.14 12.97 -8.91
N ALA A 328 4.14 14.31 -8.90
CA ALA A 328 4.18 15.11 -7.69
C ALA A 328 2.80 15.52 -7.16
N PHE A 329 1.80 15.68 -8.04
CA PHE A 329 0.55 16.34 -7.66
C PHE A 329 -0.70 15.46 -7.70
N GLU A 330 -0.68 14.31 -8.40
CA GLU A 330 -1.77 13.34 -8.29
C GLU A 330 -1.99 12.95 -6.83
N PHE A 331 -3.24 12.96 -6.39
CA PHE A 331 -3.61 12.74 -4.99
C PHE A 331 -2.81 13.63 -4.02
N GLN A 332 -2.57 14.88 -4.39
CA GLN A 332 -1.86 15.88 -3.58
C GLN A 332 -0.48 15.38 -3.10
N GLY A 333 0.21 14.56 -3.90
CA GLY A 333 1.51 14.01 -3.53
C GLY A 333 1.50 13.08 -2.31
N GLN A 334 0.34 12.60 -1.86
CA GLN A 334 0.18 11.71 -0.70
C GLN A 334 0.38 10.25 -1.07
N LYS A 335 1.44 9.98 -1.81
CA LYS A 335 1.87 8.64 -2.20
C LYS A 335 3.30 8.45 -1.71
N CYS A 336 3.60 7.29 -1.13
CA CYS A 336 4.97 6.94 -0.76
C CYS A 336 5.92 7.00 -1.96
N SER A 337 5.39 6.82 -3.17
CA SER A 337 6.08 6.85 -4.47
C SER A 337 5.98 8.20 -5.22
N ALA A 338 5.40 9.25 -4.62
CA ALA A 338 5.26 10.54 -5.30
C ALA A 338 6.60 11.18 -5.61
N ALA A 339 6.74 11.77 -6.80
CA ALA A 339 7.90 12.57 -7.14
C ALA A 339 7.99 13.79 -6.22
N SER A 340 9.06 13.92 -5.47
CA SER A 340 9.22 14.99 -4.48
C SER A 340 10.53 15.74 -4.57
N ARG A 341 11.53 15.20 -5.29
CA ARG A 341 12.79 15.86 -5.64
C ARG A 341 13.10 15.62 -7.12
N VAL A 342 13.49 16.68 -7.81
CA VAL A 342 13.68 16.65 -9.26
C VAL A 342 14.99 17.33 -9.64
N TYR A 343 15.71 16.70 -10.57
CA TYR A 343 17.01 17.17 -11.06
C TYR A 343 16.91 17.42 -12.57
N ILE A 344 17.04 18.69 -12.99
CA ILE A 344 16.87 19.12 -14.37
C ILE A 344 18.16 19.73 -14.90
N PRO A 345 18.65 19.35 -16.10
CA PRO A 345 19.81 19.99 -16.69
C PRO A 345 19.47 21.42 -17.12
N GLN A 346 20.45 22.29 -16.99
CA GLN A 346 20.30 23.72 -17.25
C GLN A 346 19.69 24.02 -18.64
N SER A 347 20.07 23.27 -19.66
CA SER A 347 19.56 23.45 -21.03
C SER A 347 18.07 23.15 -21.18
N LEU A 348 17.49 22.23 -20.40
CA LEU A 348 16.09 21.86 -20.46
C LEU A 348 15.18 22.72 -19.56
N TRP A 349 15.76 23.35 -18.55
CA TRP A 349 14.96 24.03 -17.52
C TRP A 349 13.98 25.07 -18.04
N PRO A 350 14.33 26.00 -18.96
CA PRO A 350 13.37 26.99 -19.43
C PRO A 350 12.11 26.37 -20.04
N ALA A 351 12.26 25.31 -20.84
CA ALA A 351 11.16 24.62 -21.48
C ALA A 351 10.34 23.77 -20.48
N VAL A 352 11.00 23.11 -19.54
CA VAL A 352 10.32 22.35 -18.46
C VAL A 352 9.51 23.31 -17.58
N LYS A 353 10.11 24.45 -17.18
CA LYS A 353 9.44 25.48 -16.37
C LYS A 353 8.17 26.00 -17.05
N SER A 354 8.27 26.38 -18.32
CA SER A 354 7.13 26.89 -19.08
C SER A 354 5.98 25.87 -19.19
N ASN A 355 6.29 24.58 -19.40
CA ASN A 355 5.27 23.55 -19.44
C ASN A 355 4.64 23.31 -18.04
N LEU A 356 5.44 23.33 -16.96
CA LEU A 356 4.91 23.22 -15.60
C LEU A 356 3.99 24.38 -15.24
N GLU A 357 4.37 25.63 -15.59
CA GLU A 357 3.54 26.81 -15.38
C GLU A 357 2.17 26.67 -16.07
N ALA A 358 2.16 26.18 -17.31
CA ALA A 358 0.93 25.93 -18.05
C ALA A 358 0.08 24.82 -17.41
N ASP A 359 0.70 23.72 -16.98
CA ASP A 359 0.02 22.61 -16.31
C ASP A 359 -0.64 23.10 -15.00
N LEU A 360 0.13 23.75 -14.13
CA LEU A 360 -0.36 24.20 -12.82
C LEU A 360 -1.47 25.25 -12.96
N ALA A 361 -1.34 26.17 -13.91
CA ALA A 361 -2.37 27.17 -14.20
C ALA A 361 -3.71 26.55 -14.66
N SER A 362 -3.68 25.36 -15.23
CA SER A 362 -4.87 24.62 -15.68
C SER A 362 -5.50 23.73 -14.59
N MET A 363 -4.75 23.42 -13.52
CA MET A 363 -5.22 22.55 -12.45
C MET A 363 -6.26 23.27 -11.59
N LYS A 364 -7.44 22.67 -11.48
CA LYS A 364 -8.48 23.13 -10.55
C LYS A 364 -8.35 22.39 -9.22
N MET A 365 -8.65 23.09 -8.14
CA MET A 365 -8.61 22.56 -6.77
C MET A 365 -9.97 22.72 -6.10
N GLY A 366 -10.46 21.66 -5.45
CA GLY A 366 -11.72 21.66 -4.72
C GLY A 366 -12.17 20.27 -4.29
N SER A 367 -13.49 20.13 -4.07
CA SER A 367 -14.10 18.85 -3.70
C SER A 367 -13.96 17.81 -4.81
N PRO A 368 -13.71 16.52 -4.49
CA PRO A 368 -13.73 15.45 -5.48
C PRO A 368 -15.12 15.18 -6.08
N GLU A 369 -16.19 15.69 -5.49
CA GLU A 369 -17.54 15.65 -6.06
C GLU A 369 -17.59 16.38 -7.42
N ASP A 370 -16.89 17.51 -7.52
CA ASP A 370 -16.65 18.17 -8.81
C ASP A 370 -15.50 17.47 -9.54
N MET A 371 -15.85 16.58 -10.46
CA MET A 371 -14.89 15.80 -11.25
C MET A 371 -14.09 16.61 -12.26
N SER A 372 -14.16 17.94 -12.24
CA SER A 372 -13.24 18.83 -12.96
C SER A 372 -12.01 19.22 -12.12
N ASN A 373 -12.02 18.94 -10.82
CA ASN A 373 -10.89 19.18 -9.94
C ASN A 373 -9.82 18.10 -10.09
N PHE A 374 -8.58 18.52 -10.29
CA PHE A 374 -7.41 17.63 -10.30
C PHE A 374 -6.78 17.52 -8.91
N ILE A 375 -6.80 18.60 -8.15
CA ILE A 375 -6.30 18.69 -6.78
C ILE A 375 -7.47 18.75 -5.81
N THR A 376 -7.37 17.97 -4.73
CA THR A 376 -8.33 17.98 -3.63
C THR A 376 -7.62 18.27 -2.30
N ALA A 377 -8.20 17.93 -1.15
CA ALA A 377 -7.62 18.23 0.14
C ALA A 377 -6.55 17.19 0.57
N VAL A 378 -5.57 17.61 1.37
CA VAL A 378 -4.71 16.70 2.11
C VAL A 378 -5.48 16.10 3.30
N ILE A 379 -5.00 14.99 3.84
CA ILE A 379 -5.78 14.08 4.68
C ILE A 379 -6.22 14.67 6.04
N SER A 380 -5.43 15.55 6.63
CA SER A 380 -5.66 16.01 8.02
C SER A 380 -5.10 17.40 8.26
N GLU A 381 -5.56 18.03 9.36
CA GLU A 381 -5.03 19.31 9.83
C GLU A 381 -3.52 19.22 10.15
N ALA A 382 -3.09 18.14 10.79
CA ALA A 382 -1.66 17.95 11.09
C ALA A 382 -0.80 17.87 9.82
N SER A 383 -1.28 17.21 8.76
CA SER A 383 -0.62 17.18 7.46
C SER A 383 -0.59 18.57 6.82
N PHE A 384 -1.72 19.27 6.85
CA PHE A 384 -1.82 20.64 6.35
C PHE A 384 -0.83 21.59 7.06
N ASP A 385 -0.82 21.61 8.38
CA ASP A 385 0.03 22.50 9.16
C ASP A 385 1.52 22.21 8.94
N LYS A 386 1.90 20.92 8.83
CA LYS A 386 3.26 20.52 8.46
C LYS A 386 3.65 21.09 7.09
N LEU A 387 2.82 20.91 6.09
CA LEU A 387 3.09 21.37 4.72
C LEU A 387 3.16 22.89 4.64
N ALA A 388 2.23 23.61 5.27
CA ALA A 388 2.23 25.07 5.34
C ALA A 388 3.53 25.61 5.95
N ARG A 389 4.01 24.99 7.03
CA ARG A 389 5.28 25.36 7.66
C ARG A 389 6.47 25.22 6.73
N TYR A 390 6.59 24.12 5.97
CA TYR A 390 7.69 23.94 5.03
C TYR A 390 7.60 24.89 3.83
N ILE A 391 6.40 25.21 3.36
CA ILE A 391 6.19 26.21 2.30
C ILE A 391 6.63 27.59 2.80
N ASP A 392 6.21 27.99 4.00
CA ASP A 392 6.59 29.28 4.58
C ASP A 392 8.09 29.36 4.87
N GLN A 393 8.71 28.27 5.30
CA GLN A 393 10.15 28.20 5.45
C GLN A 393 10.84 28.45 4.11
N ALA A 394 10.41 27.78 3.04
CA ALA A 394 11.01 27.96 1.71
C ALA A 394 10.82 29.39 1.14
N LYS A 395 9.73 30.07 1.48
CA LYS A 395 9.52 31.50 1.09
C LYS A 395 10.50 32.47 1.77
N ASN A 396 11.05 32.07 2.92
CA ASN A 396 11.91 32.94 3.73
C ASN A 396 13.38 32.51 3.74
N ASP A 397 13.71 31.40 3.09
CA ASP A 397 15.06 30.85 3.08
C ASP A 397 15.86 31.37 1.88
N SER A 398 17.16 31.63 2.07
CA SER A 398 18.05 32.09 1.01
C SER A 398 18.39 31.03 -0.04
N ASP A 399 18.30 29.75 0.33
CA ASP A 399 18.65 28.61 -0.52
C ASP A 399 17.48 28.11 -1.37
N ALA A 400 16.30 28.69 -1.19
CA ALA A 400 15.06 28.22 -1.84
C ALA A 400 14.18 29.38 -2.29
N GLU A 401 13.40 29.13 -3.33
CA GLU A 401 12.39 30.04 -3.86
C GLU A 401 11.13 29.25 -4.21
N VAL A 402 9.96 29.70 -3.72
CA VAL A 402 8.66 29.15 -4.16
C VAL A 402 8.33 29.83 -5.49
N ILE A 403 8.50 29.10 -6.60
CA ILE A 403 8.34 29.67 -7.94
C ILE A 403 6.93 29.46 -8.53
N MET A 404 6.15 28.55 -7.98
CA MET A 404 4.75 28.28 -8.36
C MET A 404 3.96 27.85 -7.13
N GLY A 405 2.68 28.23 -7.05
CA GLY A 405 1.80 27.89 -5.93
C GLY A 405 2.20 28.56 -4.63
N GLY A 406 2.13 27.79 -3.55
CA GLY A 406 2.54 28.24 -2.22
C GLY A 406 1.44 28.86 -1.38
N ASN A 407 0.18 28.87 -1.86
CA ASN A 407 -0.98 29.28 -1.10
C ASN A 407 -1.70 28.06 -0.50
N TYR A 408 -2.39 28.29 0.60
CA TYR A 408 -3.13 27.23 1.29
C TYR A 408 -4.28 27.83 2.12
N ASP A 409 -5.35 27.03 2.30
CA ASP A 409 -6.52 27.42 3.07
C ASP A 409 -7.14 26.18 3.75
N LYS A 410 -7.39 26.26 5.05
CA LYS A 410 -8.06 25.21 5.82
C LYS A 410 -9.42 25.66 6.39
N SER A 411 -10.00 26.71 5.88
CA SER A 411 -11.28 27.25 6.39
C SER A 411 -12.44 26.27 6.22
N LYS A 412 -12.46 25.50 5.12
CA LYS A 412 -13.47 24.49 4.82
C LYS A 412 -12.87 23.07 4.72
N GLY A 413 -11.81 22.92 3.98
CA GLY A 413 -11.05 21.69 3.78
C GLY A 413 -9.56 21.98 3.83
N TYR A 414 -8.75 20.96 3.93
CA TYR A 414 -7.29 21.08 4.04
C TYR A 414 -6.65 21.25 2.66
N PHE A 415 -6.85 22.41 2.03
CA PHE A 415 -6.41 22.68 0.66
C PHE A 415 -5.04 23.33 0.62
N ILE A 416 -4.14 22.73 -0.16
CA ILE A 416 -2.79 23.25 -0.44
C ILE A 416 -2.61 23.27 -1.96
N GLU A 417 -2.24 24.41 -2.51
CA GLU A 417 -1.93 24.52 -3.94
C GLU A 417 -0.74 23.65 -4.32
N PRO A 418 -0.73 23.07 -5.53
CA PRO A 418 0.47 22.50 -6.11
C PRO A 418 1.62 23.49 -6.03
N THR A 419 2.69 23.12 -5.35
CA THR A 419 3.79 24.04 -5.01
C THR A 419 5.10 23.52 -5.58
N VAL A 420 5.81 24.38 -6.30
CA VAL A 420 7.14 24.10 -6.83
C VAL A 420 8.16 24.99 -6.13
N ILE A 421 9.14 24.37 -5.50
CA ILE A 421 10.29 25.01 -4.87
C ILE A 421 11.49 24.81 -5.77
N LEU A 422 12.19 25.90 -6.10
CA LEU A 422 13.49 25.87 -6.75
C LEU A 422 14.57 26.05 -5.68
N THR A 423 15.60 25.19 -5.66
CA THR A 423 16.71 25.31 -4.71
C THR A 423 18.05 25.38 -5.41
N THR A 424 18.97 26.16 -4.84
CA THR A 424 20.40 26.17 -5.20
C THR A 424 21.21 25.15 -4.38
N ASN A 425 20.61 24.64 -3.30
CA ASN A 425 21.24 23.67 -2.42
C ASN A 425 20.64 22.25 -2.70
N PRO A 426 21.42 21.32 -3.29
CA PRO A 426 20.92 20.00 -3.63
C PRO A 426 20.56 19.14 -2.41
N LYS A 427 20.95 19.56 -1.21
CA LYS A 427 20.59 18.94 0.08
C LYS A 427 19.68 19.84 0.92
N TYR A 428 18.92 20.71 0.27
CA TYR A 428 17.92 21.51 0.96
C TYR A 428 16.91 20.60 1.68
N THR A 429 16.37 21.04 2.82
CA THR A 429 15.54 20.20 3.69
C THR A 429 14.38 19.53 2.95
N THR A 430 13.78 20.19 1.94
CA THR A 430 12.70 19.61 1.15
C THR A 430 13.18 18.68 0.03
N MET A 431 14.49 18.57 -0.21
CA MET A 431 15.09 17.51 -1.04
C MET A 431 15.32 16.21 -0.27
N GLU A 432 15.42 16.27 1.05
CA GLU A 432 15.75 15.12 1.92
C GLU A 432 14.52 14.61 2.70
N THR A 433 13.69 15.53 3.23
CA THR A 433 12.56 15.19 4.10
C THR A 433 11.32 14.83 3.30
N GLU A 434 10.67 13.71 3.65
CA GLU A 434 9.36 13.32 3.10
C GLU A 434 8.27 14.25 3.65
N LEU A 435 7.64 15.03 2.77
CA LEU A 435 6.58 15.95 3.15
C LEU A 435 5.19 15.34 3.06
N PHE A 436 4.97 14.44 2.13
CA PHE A 436 3.71 13.75 1.87
C PHE A 436 2.57 14.72 1.51
N GLY A 437 2.85 15.59 0.57
CA GLY A 437 1.94 16.65 0.11
C GLY A 437 2.28 17.16 -1.28
N PRO A 438 1.50 18.11 -1.82
CA PRO A 438 1.65 18.61 -3.18
C PRO A 438 2.80 19.62 -3.30
N VAL A 439 3.98 19.22 -2.87
CA VAL A 439 5.20 20.03 -2.86
C VAL A 439 6.32 19.25 -3.53
N VAL A 440 6.89 19.83 -4.58
CA VAL A 440 8.05 19.27 -5.28
C VAL A 440 9.18 20.28 -5.28
N THR A 441 10.41 19.80 -5.06
CA THR A 441 11.62 20.62 -5.06
C THR A 441 12.49 20.28 -6.24
N ILE A 442 12.92 21.30 -6.98
CA ILE A 442 13.71 21.18 -8.20
C ILE A 442 15.11 21.76 -7.96
N TYR A 443 16.10 21.00 -8.36
CA TYR A 443 17.50 21.39 -8.42
C TYR A 443 17.98 21.38 -9.87
N ILE A 444 18.62 22.49 -10.31
CA ILE A 444 19.15 22.64 -11.67
C ILE A 444 20.63 22.31 -11.65
N TYR A 445 21.06 21.39 -12.52
CA TYR A 445 22.44 21.00 -12.65
C TYR A 445 23.03 21.37 -14.02
N GLU A 446 24.34 21.54 -14.11
CA GLU A 446 25.06 21.80 -15.35
C GLU A 446 25.02 20.55 -16.25
N ASP A 447 24.70 20.70 -17.54
CA ASP A 447 24.52 19.60 -18.50
C ASP A 447 25.71 18.61 -18.52
N ALA A 448 26.94 19.11 -18.33
CA ALA A 448 28.15 18.28 -18.31
C ALA A 448 28.31 17.43 -17.03
N LYS A 449 27.51 17.69 -15.98
CA LYS A 449 27.62 17.03 -14.68
C LYS A 449 26.60 15.89 -14.49
N TRP A 450 26.30 15.17 -15.55
CA TRP A 450 25.35 14.06 -15.51
C TRP A 450 25.76 12.98 -14.49
N SER A 451 26.98 12.45 -14.62
CA SER A 451 27.48 11.37 -13.76
C SER A 451 27.59 11.79 -12.29
N GLU A 452 28.06 13.02 -12.03
CA GLU A 452 28.11 13.58 -10.67
C GLU A 452 26.72 13.77 -10.07
N THR A 453 25.74 14.15 -10.91
CA THR A 453 24.34 14.32 -10.48
C THR A 453 23.70 12.97 -10.16
N LEU A 454 23.98 11.90 -10.90
CA LEU A 454 23.54 10.56 -10.55
C LEU A 454 24.03 10.14 -9.16
N LYS A 455 25.29 10.40 -8.85
CA LYS A 455 25.83 10.16 -7.51
C LYS A 455 25.13 10.99 -6.44
N LEU A 456 24.87 12.25 -6.72
CA LEU A 456 24.13 13.14 -5.83
C LEU A 456 22.73 12.60 -5.54
N VAL A 457 22.01 12.13 -6.57
CA VAL A 457 20.67 11.50 -6.42
C VAL A 457 20.72 10.31 -5.48
N ASP A 458 21.72 9.43 -5.64
CA ASP A 458 21.87 8.24 -4.80
C ASP A 458 22.15 8.57 -3.32
N GLU A 459 22.93 9.64 -3.08
CA GLU A 459 23.43 10.01 -1.75
C GLU A 459 22.54 11.02 -0.99
N THR A 460 21.51 11.60 -1.61
CA THR A 460 20.72 12.68 -1.00
C THR A 460 19.72 12.17 0.02
N SER A 461 19.19 10.97 -0.13
CA SER A 461 18.09 10.47 0.69
C SER A 461 18.43 9.12 1.32
N GLU A 462 17.93 8.92 2.54
CA GLU A 462 17.96 7.61 3.22
C GLU A 462 16.91 6.61 2.66
N TYR A 463 16.00 7.09 1.81
CA TYR A 463 14.94 6.30 1.18
C TYR A 463 15.38 5.73 -0.17
N ALA A 464 14.77 4.62 -0.55
CA ALA A 464 14.98 3.99 -1.85
C ALA A 464 13.71 3.26 -2.32
N LEU A 465 12.59 3.99 -2.43
CA LEU A 465 11.32 3.40 -2.86
C LEU A 465 11.20 3.42 -4.37
N THR A 466 11.03 4.59 -4.98
CA THR A 466 10.90 4.74 -6.43
C THR A 466 11.79 5.85 -6.97
N GLY A 467 12.03 5.81 -8.28
CA GLY A 467 12.73 6.85 -8.99
C GLY A 467 12.52 6.74 -10.49
N ALA A 468 12.68 7.86 -11.20
CA ALA A 468 12.50 7.93 -12.64
C ALA A 468 13.64 8.66 -13.33
N VAL A 469 14.03 8.14 -14.50
CA VAL A 469 15.02 8.74 -15.39
C VAL A 469 14.35 9.07 -16.72
N PHE A 470 14.49 10.32 -17.16
CA PHE A 470 14.04 10.76 -18.49
C PHE A 470 15.24 10.97 -19.40
N SER A 471 15.34 10.23 -20.49
CA SER A 471 16.43 10.31 -21.46
C SER A 471 16.02 9.73 -22.80
N GLN A 472 16.49 10.33 -23.90
CA GLN A 472 16.47 9.74 -25.24
C GLN A 472 17.82 9.08 -25.60
N CYS A 473 18.82 9.22 -24.75
CA CYS A 473 20.14 8.59 -24.95
C CYS A 473 20.21 7.26 -24.23
N ARG A 474 20.37 6.17 -25.00
CA ARG A 474 20.41 4.81 -24.44
C ARG A 474 21.57 4.59 -23.48
N TYR A 475 22.72 5.19 -23.75
CA TYR A 475 23.91 5.10 -22.88
C TYR A 475 23.67 5.80 -21.53
N ALA A 476 23.00 6.96 -21.54
CA ALA A 476 22.65 7.66 -20.30
C ALA A 476 21.62 6.86 -19.46
N VAL A 477 20.67 6.16 -20.12
CA VAL A 477 19.74 5.24 -19.43
C VAL A 477 20.50 4.09 -18.78
N GLU A 478 21.47 3.49 -19.49
CA GLU A 478 22.28 2.39 -18.96
C GLU A 478 23.12 2.85 -17.76
N GLU A 479 23.82 3.97 -17.90
CA GLU A 479 24.62 4.57 -16.82
C GLU A 479 23.77 4.86 -15.57
N ALA A 480 22.60 5.49 -15.75
CA ALA A 480 21.68 5.78 -14.65
C ALA A 480 21.14 4.51 -13.99
N THR A 481 20.82 3.49 -14.77
CA THR A 481 20.33 2.20 -14.25
C THR A 481 21.35 1.52 -13.35
N VAL A 482 22.63 1.60 -13.72
CA VAL A 482 23.73 1.04 -12.91
C VAL A 482 24.02 1.93 -11.69
N ALA A 483 24.15 3.24 -11.89
CA ALA A 483 24.51 4.17 -10.82
C ALA A 483 23.44 4.24 -9.71
N LEU A 484 22.16 4.10 -10.08
CA LEU A 484 21.02 4.23 -9.16
C LEU A 484 20.41 2.88 -8.74
N GLN A 485 21.12 1.76 -8.92
CA GLN A 485 20.61 0.43 -8.61
C GLN A 485 20.14 0.25 -7.14
N ASN A 486 20.69 1.00 -6.21
CA ASN A 486 20.31 0.98 -4.80
C ASN A 486 19.43 2.16 -4.38
N ALA A 487 19.16 3.11 -5.28
CA ALA A 487 18.40 4.32 -4.99
C ALA A 487 16.89 4.16 -5.17
N ALA A 488 16.43 3.06 -5.76
CA ALA A 488 15.02 2.78 -5.99
C ALA A 488 14.75 1.28 -6.05
N GLY A 489 13.72 0.83 -5.34
CA GLY A 489 13.18 -0.53 -5.48
C GLY A 489 12.34 -0.70 -6.75
N ASN A 490 11.63 0.36 -7.16
CA ASN A 490 10.93 0.46 -8.45
C ASN A 490 11.55 1.60 -9.27
N PHE A 491 12.15 1.25 -10.40
CA PHE A 491 12.90 2.17 -11.27
C PHE A 491 12.18 2.35 -12.60
N TYR A 492 11.90 3.59 -12.97
CA TYR A 492 11.13 3.94 -14.15
C TYR A 492 11.98 4.68 -15.18
N ILE A 493 11.79 4.38 -16.44
CA ILE A 493 12.47 5.02 -17.57
C ILE A 493 11.43 5.70 -18.44
N ASN A 494 11.55 7.02 -18.62
CA ASN A 494 10.63 7.86 -19.39
C ASN A 494 9.17 7.77 -18.91
N ASP A 495 8.96 7.57 -17.62
CA ASP A 495 7.66 7.61 -16.98
C ASP A 495 7.80 8.26 -15.58
N LYS A 496 6.66 8.66 -14.97
CA LYS A 496 6.62 9.13 -13.60
C LYS A 496 6.97 8.00 -12.63
N PRO A 497 7.53 8.29 -11.42
CA PRO A 497 7.96 7.27 -10.48
C PRO A 497 6.83 6.62 -9.67
N THR A 498 5.58 6.80 -10.06
CA THR A 498 4.39 6.30 -9.33
C THR A 498 3.41 5.63 -10.27
N GLY A 499 2.48 4.82 -9.71
CA GLY A 499 1.45 4.14 -10.49
C GLY A 499 1.82 2.71 -10.88
N ALA A 500 2.53 1.99 -10.02
CA ALA A 500 2.79 0.56 -10.20
C ALA A 500 1.47 -0.23 -10.35
N VAL A 501 1.45 -1.16 -11.28
CA VAL A 501 0.30 -2.02 -11.58
C VAL A 501 0.60 -3.44 -11.10
N VAL A 502 -0.30 -4.02 -10.31
CA VAL A 502 -0.17 -5.39 -9.80
C VAL A 502 -0.02 -6.39 -10.96
N GLY A 503 0.93 -7.30 -10.83
CA GLY A 503 1.25 -8.26 -11.89
C GLY A 503 2.20 -7.73 -12.97
N MET A 504 2.46 -6.41 -13.00
CA MET A 504 3.39 -5.77 -13.95
C MET A 504 4.62 -5.18 -13.24
N GLN A 505 4.44 -4.42 -12.17
CA GLN A 505 5.52 -3.86 -11.37
C GLN A 505 5.34 -4.28 -9.90
N PRO A 506 5.93 -5.39 -9.45
CA PRO A 506 5.97 -5.73 -8.03
C PRO A 506 6.56 -4.57 -7.22
N PHE A 507 5.84 -4.15 -6.17
CA PHE A 507 6.10 -2.88 -5.50
C PHE A 507 6.81 -3.06 -4.16
N GLY A 508 7.87 -2.30 -3.95
CA GLY A 508 8.59 -2.24 -2.68
C GLY A 508 9.93 -1.52 -2.82
N GLY A 509 10.41 -0.98 -1.71
CA GLY A 509 11.66 -0.24 -1.63
C GLY A 509 12.63 -0.78 -0.59
N ALA A 510 13.89 -0.42 -0.77
CA ALA A 510 15.00 -0.75 0.11
C ALA A 510 15.40 0.44 1.01
N ARG A 511 16.53 0.36 1.71
CA ARG A 511 17.00 1.35 2.67
C ARG A 511 15.91 1.69 3.69
N GLY A 512 15.68 2.96 3.99
CA GLY A 512 14.63 3.44 4.89
C GLY A 512 13.20 3.29 4.37
N SER A 513 12.98 2.81 3.14
CA SER A 513 11.67 2.64 2.52
C SER A 513 11.03 1.27 2.75
N GLY A 514 11.68 0.37 3.47
CA GLY A 514 11.05 -0.89 3.85
C GLY A 514 11.90 -2.14 3.60
N THR A 515 11.24 -3.28 3.68
CA THR A 515 11.88 -4.61 3.61
C THR A 515 11.98 -5.16 2.18
N ASN A 516 11.45 -4.44 1.21
CA ASN A 516 11.48 -4.78 -0.22
C ASN A 516 10.93 -6.18 -0.55
N ASP A 517 9.88 -6.59 0.13
CA ASP A 517 9.23 -7.91 -0.07
C ASP A 517 8.24 -7.93 -1.24
N LYS A 518 8.23 -6.90 -2.06
CA LYS A 518 7.51 -6.82 -3.36
C LYS A 518 6.03 -7.20 -3.28
N ALA A 519 5.21 -6.30 -2.77
CA ALA A 519 3.75 -6.44 -2.80
C ALA A 519 3.25 -6.74 -4.22
N GLY A 520 2.28 -7.64 -4.36
CA GLY A 520 1.80 -8.11 -5.65
C GLY A 520 2.76 -9.08 -6.35
N SER A 521 3.43 -9.94 -5.57
CA SER A 521 4.30 -11.01 -6.07
C SER A 521 4.26 -12.24 -5.19
N ALA A 522 4.74 -13.38 -5.72
CA ALA A 522 4.94 -14.60 -4.94
C ALA A 522 5.94 -14.38 -3.79
N GLN A 523 6.92 -13.50 -3.97
CA GLN A 523 7.92 -13.17 -2.94
C GLN A 523 7.26 -12.62 -1.67
N ASN A 524 6.27 -11.73 -1.80
CA ASN A 524 5.53 -11.21 -0.64
C ASN A 524 4.75 -12.32 0.06
N LEU A 525 4.04 -13.16 -0.69
CA LEU A 525 3.22 -14.23 -0.12
C LEU A 525 4.03 -15.27 0.65
N LEU A 526 5.26 -15.56 0.22
CA LEU A 526 6.17 -16.48 0.92
C LEU A 526 6.50 -16.04 2.35
N ARG A 527 6.42 -14.75 2.64
CA ARG A 527 6.60 -14.24 4.01
C ARG A 527 5.53 -14.76 4.97
N TRP A 528 4.37 -15.12 4.45
CA TRP A 528 3.20 -15.57 5.21
C TRP A 528 3.07 -17.09 5.25
N ALA A 529 4.12 -17.81 4.88
CA ALA A 529 4.19 -19.27 4.93
C ALA A 529 5.39 -19.76 5.75
N SER A 530 5.19 -20.86 6.48
CA SER A 530 6.24 -21.60 7.17
C SER A 530 6.39 -22.96 6.49
N VAL A 531 7.47 -23.13 5.76
CA VAL A 531 7.70 -24.34 4.96
C VAL A 531 8.06 -25.53 5.85
N ARG A 532 7.41 -26.68 5.61
CA ARG A 532 7.77 -27.96 6.22
C ARG A 532 8.19 -28.94 5.13
N THR A 533 9.38 -29.49 5.25
CA THR A 533 9.87 -30.55 4.38
C THR A 533 9.47 -31.91 4.95
N ILE A 534 8.91 -32.76 4.09
CA ILE A 534 8.52 -34.14 4.43
C ILE A 534 9.33 -35.07 3.54
N LYS A 535 10.06 -35.99 4.15
CA LYS A 535 10.76 -37.08 3.48
C LYS A 535 10.11 -38.39 3.84
N GLU A 536 9.63 -39.12 2.85
CA GLU A 536 9.08 -40.47 3.05
C GLU A 536 9.97 -41.49 2.30
N THR A 537 10.56 -42.40 3.03
CA THR A 537 11.39 -43.48 2.49
C THR A 537 10.54 -44.74 2.37
N PHE A 538 10.43 -45.31 1.18
CA PHE A 538 9.59 -46.47 0.92
C PHE A 538 10.23 -47.77 1.41
N VAL A 539 11.59 -47.83 1.39
CA VAL A 539 12.35 -48.98 1.93
C VAL A 539 13.30 -48.45 2.99
N THR A 540 12.91 -48.58 4.25
CA THR A 540 13.68 -48.08 5.40
C THR A 540 14.91 -48.95 5.63
N PRO A 541 16.12 -48.37 5.81
CA PRO A 541 17.31 -49.14 6.21
C PRO A 541 17.11 -49.87 7.52
N GLU A 542 17.58 -51.13 7.58
CA GLU A 542 17.49 -51.98 8.78
C GLU A 542 18.82 -52.13 9.49
N ASP A 543 19.94 -51.68 8.91
CA ASP A 543 21.26 -51.68 9.52
C ASP A 543 21.79 -50.23 9.65
N TYR A 544 22.44 -49.94 10.76
CA TYR A 544 23.07 -48.63 10.97
C TYR A 544 24.40 -48.50 10.22
N LYS A 545 24.98 -49.62 9.78
CA LYS A 545 26.28 -49.63 9.11
C LYS A 545 26.16 -49.15 7.67
N TYR A 546 27.05 -48.27 7.31
CA TYR A 546 27.29 -47.87 5.93
C TYR A 546 28.44 -48.70 5.33
N PRO A 547 28.57 -48.77 3.99
CA PRO A 547 29.59 -49.60 3.33
C PRO A 547 31.03 -49.39 3.79
N PHE A 548 31.37 -48.18 4.29
CA PHE A 548 32.71 -47.89 4.80
C PHE A 548 33.04 -48.61 6.13
N LEU A 549 32.05 -49.15 6.81
CA LEU A 549 32.25 -49.90 8.04
C LEU A 549 32.49 -51.41 7.82
N GLY A 550 32.36 -51.89 6.59
CA GLY A 550 32.56 -53.30 6.24
C GLY A 550 31.32 -54.14 6.35
#